data_cb750143aa401a131340683d021e14c4
#
_entry.id   cb750143aa401a131340683d021e14c4
#
_cell.length_a   1.000
_cell.length_b   1.000
_cell.length_c   1.000
_cell.angle_alpha   90.00
_cell.angle_beta   90.00
_cell.angle_gamma   90.00
#
_symmetry.space_group_name_H-M   'P 1'
#
loop_
_entity.id
_entity.type
_entity.pdbx_description
1 polymer ?
#
loop_
_entity_poly.entity_id
_entity_poly.type
_entity_poly.pdbx_seq_one_letter_code
_entity_poly.pdbx_strand_id
1 'polypeptide(L)'
;SDFTYVAEGWATACSVTESTSKPCVFALNANNLPSVVASIKQAKPDAKIVICADNDDAGIKGAEACKADHNVNYLLPPKDMDFNDVWVSGGAEAVIDALTPKRYQDKVFWADDAEPILTNNYLIKNWLGSNQLSFLYGASNTGKSFLALDMSWHIATGREWNGNRVNKGVVLYLATEGGNSFKNRVFALREHYNDENALLAVRPSPVDLFDPNIDLPTLQNLCAEIRDEKGEIAMIVVDTLSRAMAGADENGSQDASAVIKNCDILRKVSGAHLMVVHHSGKDKSRGQRGSSVWRASCDSEIELEVDEGSGIRTALSTKQRDMESGAAFSFKLNVAILGTDPDGDDITTCVIEKADEAELEDSRKKQPKGKNQKLFIECFRQLRADKVGTPNQGGTGWPEAHTYWVIPEDQIYEHFKGKFTGANSRTAWRQTIEALISHDFICMNLGQIWLLSKEGKV
;
A
#
# COMPACT_ATOMS: atom_id res chain seq x y z
N SER A 1 3.08 47.95 7.51
CA SER A 1 2.00 47.51 8.39
C SER A 1 2.52 47.51 9.83
N ASP A 2 1.79 48.19 10.71
CA ASP A 2 2.16 48.32 12.14
C ASP A 2 1.91 46.99 12.86
N PHE A 3 2.82 46.03 12.66
CA PHE A 3 2.81 44.74 13.32
C PHE A 3 3.80 44.75 14.47
N THR A 4 3.40 44.39 15.70
CA THR A 4 4.24 44.43 16.89
C THR A 4 4.09 43.13 17.67
N TYR A 5 5.20 42.51 18.04
CA TYR A 5 5.22 41.44 19.02
C TYR A 5 5.27 41.99 20.45
N VAL A 6 4.76 41.23 21.40
CA VAL A 6 4.84 41.50 22.83
C VAL A 6 5.31 40.25 23.55
N ALA A 7 6.39 40.30 24.30
CA ALA A 7 6.95 39.20 25.06
C ALA A 7 6.94 39.53 26.58
N GLU A 8 7.12 38.51 27.42
CA GLU A 8 7.25 38.71 28.86
C GLU A 8 8.62 39.32 29.23
N GLY A 9 9.68 38.64 28.78
CA GLY A 9 11.03 38.94 29.12
C GLY A 9 11.76 39.77 28.06
N TRP A 10 12.83 40.48 28.51
CA TRP A 10 13.69 41.24 27.61
C TRP A 10 14.49 40.34 26.66
N ALA A 11 15.03 39.20 27.16
CA ALA A 11 15.78 38.23 26.32
C ALA A 11 14.92 37.67 25.21
N THR A 12 13.70 37.22 25.53
CA THR A 12 12.69 36.75 24.58
C THR A 12 12.39 37.83 23.53
N ALA A 13 12.21 39.11 23.94
CA ALA A 13 11.93 40.19 23.00
C ALA A 13 13.12 40.48 22.06
N CYS A 14 14.36 40.37 22.53
CA CYS A 14 15.56 40.50 21.71
C CYS A 14 15.61 39.36 20.66
N SER A 15 15.47 38.13 21.08
CA SER A 15 15.50 36.96 20.20
C SER A 15 14.41 37.02 19.08
N VAL A 16 13.19 37.44 19.44
CA VAL A 16 12.10 37.64 18.47
C VAL A 16 12.43 38.81 17.51
N THR A 17 12.96 39.94 18.02
CA THR A 17 13.33 41.10 17.18
C THR A 17 14.44 40.76 16.21
N GLU A 18 15.52 40.10 16.67
CA GLU A 18 16.64 39.68 15.82
C GLU A 18 16.21 38.71 14.74
N SER A 19 15.39 37.72 15.11
CA SER A 19 14.94 36.69 14.18
C SER A 19 13.98 37.23 13.11
N THR A 20 13.06 38.13 13.48
CA THR A 20 11.99 38.60 12.60
C THR A 20 12.21 39.96 11.94
N SER A 21 13.19 40.71 12.40
CA SER A 21 13.40 42.15 12.05
C SER A 21 12.15 43.01 12.32
N LYS A 22 11.27 42.58 13.24
CA LYS A 22 10.07 43.32 13.67
C LYS A 22 10.17 43.74 15.12
N PRO A 23 9.54 44.87 15.50
CA PRO A 23 9.59 45.31 16.87
C PRO A 23 8.92 44.34 17.82
N CYS A 24 9.58 44.01 18.93
CA CYS A 24 9.02 43.27 20.05
C CYS A 24 9.14 44.09 21.33
N VAL A 25 8.02 44.38 21.97
CA VAL A 25 7.94 45.08 23.26
C VAL A 25 7.95 44.03 24.36
N PHE A 26 8.66 44.28 25.48
CA PHE A 26 8.64 43.39 26.63
C PHE A 26 7.87 43.98 27.81
N ALA A 27 7.16 43.09 28.54
CA ALA A 27 6.25 43.46 29.62
C ALA A 27 6.89 43.37 31.01
N LEU A 28 8.11 42.84 31.12
CA LEU A 28 8.85 42.53 32.34
C LEU A 28 8.33 41.31 33.12
N ASN A 29 7.09 40.94 33.00
CA ASN A 29 6.49 39.69 33.54
C ASN A 29 5.11 39.43 32.92
N ALA A 30 4.60 38.20 33.10
CA ALA A 30 3.30 37.73 32.56
C ALA A 30 2.12 38.62 32.99
N ASN A 31 2.07 39.06 34.25
CA ASN A 31 0.96 39.85 34.77
C ASN A 31 0.85 41.24 34.14
N ASN A 32 1.92 41.76 33.58
CA ASN A 32 1.94 43.08 32.91
C ASN A 32 1.51 43.02 31.44
N LEU A 33 1.43 41.85 30.83
CA LEU A 33 1.06 41.66 29.41
C LEU A 33 -0.22 42.43 29.06
N PRO A 34 -1.36 42.30 29.80
CA PRO A 34 -2.58 43.01 29.47
C PRO A 34 -2.42 44.53 29.48
N SER A 35 -1.68 45.08 30.46
CA SER A 35 -1.48 46.52 30.58
C SER A 35 -0.60 47.07 29.44
N VAL A 36 0.40 46.29 28.99
CA VAL A 36 1.27 46.69 27.86
C VAL A 36 0.46 46.64 26.56
N VAL A 37 -0.34 45.58 26.34
CA VAL A 37 -1.22 45.48 25.17
C VAL A 37 -2.22 46.63 25.14
N ALA A 38 -2.86 46.96 26.27
CA ALA A 38 -3.76 48.09 26.37
C ALA A 38 -3.08 49.43 26.00
N SER A 39 -1.89 49.66 26.51
CA SER A 39 -1.11 50.87 26.21
C SER A 39 -0.72 50.99 24.72
N ILE A 40 -0.34 49.89 24.11
CA ILE A 40 -0.06 49.85 22.65
C ILE A 40 -1.31 50.17 21.86
N LYS A 41 -2.45 49.55 22.18
CA LYS A 41 -3.73 49.79 21.51
C LYS A 41 -4.27 51.19 21.72
N GLN A 42 -4.02 51.80 22.88
CA GLN A 42 -4.37 53.19 23.14
C GLN A 42 -3.56 54.13 22.25
N ALA A 43 -2.25 53.86 22.09
CA ALA A 43 -1.37 54.68 21.27
C ALA A 43 -1.56 54.43 19.76
N LYS A 44 -1.88 53.18 19.37
CA LYS A 44 -2.07 52.74 17.99
C LYS A 44 -3.25 51.75 17.91
N PRO A 45 -4.48 52.26 17.75
CA PRO A 45 -5.70 51.40 17.75
C PRO A 45 -5.68 50.27 16.71
N ASP A 46 -5.10 50.49 15.55
CA ASP A 46 -5.04 49.55 14.43
C ASP A 46 -3.81 48.62 14.47
N ALA A 47 -2.98 48.71 15.53
CA ALA A 47 -1.80 47.86 15.64
C ALA A 47 -2.17 46.39 15.70
N LYS A 48 -1.56 45.59 14.80
CA LYS A 48 -1.63 44.11 14.83
C LYS A 48 -0.63 43.60 15.87
N ILE A 49 -1.16 43.10 16.98
CA ILE A 49 -0.35 42.63 18.12
C ILE A 49 -0.41 41.09 18.17
N VAL A 50 0.76 40.48 18.38
CA VAL A 50 0.88 39.05 18.69
C VAL A 50 1.75 38.88 19.92
N ILE A 51 1.30 38.12 20.91
CA ILE A 51 2.02 37.84 22.14
C ILE A 51 2.90 36.63 21.93
N CYS A 52 4.18 36.75 22.24
CA CYS A 52 5.15 35.66 22.34
C CYS A 52 5.28 35.31 23.84
N ALA A 53 4.36 34.46 24.30
CA ALA A 53 4.29 34.07 25.71
C ALA A 53 5.24 32.91 26.01
N ASP A 54 5.73 32.84 27.23
CA ASP A 54 6.48 31.68 27.71
C ASP A 54 5.51 30.48 27.85
N ASN A 55 5.97 29.28 27.57
CA ASN A 55 5.13 28.10 27.60
C ASN A 55 5.11 27.44 28.98
N ASP A 56 4.74 28.23 29.98
CA ASP A 56 4.50 27.85 31.36
C ASP A 56 3.11 28.32 31.82
N ASP A 57 2.70 27.93 33.03
CA ASP A 57 1.38 28.28 33.57
C ASP A 57 1.15 29.81 33.71
N ALA A 58 2.18 30.58 34.02
CA ALA A 58 2.07 32.01 34.19
C ALA A 58 1.96 32.75 32.87
N GLY A 59 2.80 32.38 31.90
CA GLY A 59 2.82 32.94 30.54
C GLY A 59 1.54 32.65 29.79
N ILE A 60 1.05 31.40 29.82
CA ILE A 60 -0.20 31.01 29.22
C ILE A 60 -1.37 31.83 29.83
N LYS A 61 -1.45 31.91 31.13
CA LYS A 61 -2.51 32.67 31.82
C LYS A 61 -2.50 34.17 31.45
N GLY A 62 -1.31 34.78 31.39
CA GLY A 62 -1.17 36.19 30.96
C GLY A 62 -1.58 36.41 29.51
N ALA A 63 -1.21 35.48 28.63
CA ALA A 63 -1.58 35.54 27.22
C ALA A 63 -3.07 35.34 27.00
N GLU A 64 -3.71 34.39 27.71
CA GLU A 64 -5.16 34.18 27.68
C GLU A 64 -5.96 35.40 28.17
N ALA A 65 -5.50 36.06 29.21
CA ALA A 65 -6.09 37.32 29.67
C ALA A 65 -6.04 38.38 28.56
N CYS A 66 -4.91 38.54 27.89
CA CYS A 66 -4.78 39.48 26.77
C CYS A 66 -5.71 39.12 25.60
N LYS A 67 -5.88 37.83 25.31
CA LYS A 67 -6.80 37.35 24.27
C LYS A 67 -8.24 37.67 24.63
N ALA A 68 -8.65 37.45 25.88
CA ALA A 68 -9.99 37.74 26.35
C ALA A 68 -10.31 39.25 26.35
N ASP A 69 -9.39 40.09 26.87
CA ASP A 69 -9.63 41.50 27.08
C ASP A 69 -9.44 42.35 25.82
N HIS A 70 -8.52 41.92 24.93
CA HIS A 70 -8.07 42.75 23.82
C HIS A 70 -8.19 42.07 22.44
N ASN A 71 -8.69 40.84 22.37
CA ASN A 71 -8.81 40.07 21.14
C ASN A 71 -7.49 39.99 20.33
N VAL A 72 -6.39 39.74 21.03
CA VAL A 72 -5.07 39.55 20.42
C VAL A 72 -4.70 38.06 20.41
N ASN A 73 -3.95 37.64 19.40
CA ASN A 73 -3.45 36.28 19.35
C ASN A 73 -2.14 36.13 20.14
N TYR A 74 -1.89 34.90 20.60
CA TYR A 74 -0.60 34.57 21.22
C TYR A 74 -0.01 33.31 20.58
N LEU A 75 1.29 33.17 20.66
CA LEU A 75 2.07 32.02 20.20
C LEU A 75 2.90 31.51 21.39
N LEU A 76 3.09 30.20 21.42
CA LEU A 76 3.86 29.51 22.46
C LEU A 76 5.04 28.79 21.80
N PRO A 77 6.23 28.81 22.39
CA PRO A 77 7.36 27.97 22.02
C PRO A 77 7.08 26.50 22.44
N PRO A 78 8.02 25.55 22.24
CA PRO A 78 7.92 24.22 22.81
C PRO A 78 7.66 24.25 24.34
N LYS A 79 7.07 23.17 24.86
CA LYS A 79 6.67 23.07 26.27
C LYS A 79 7.88 23.38 27.21
N ASP A 80 7.60 24.12 28.27
CA ASP A 80 8.57 24.53 29.30
C ASP A 80 9.76 25.36 28.77
N MET A 81 9.60 26.05 27.61
CA MET A 81 10.59 26.94 26.99
C MET A 81 10.03 28.33 26.78
N ASP A 82 10.95 29.32 26.61
CA ASP A 82 10.67 30.62 26.04
C ASP A 82 11.26 30.76 24.61
N PHE A 83 10.99 31.85 23.88
CA PHE A 83 11.57 32.05 22.54
C PHE A 83 13.06 32.36 22.54
N ASN A 84 13.66 32.75 23.69
CA ASN A 84 15.10 32.85 23.82
C ASN A 84 15.74 31.45 23.92
N ASP A 85 15.13 30.50 24.62
CA ASP A 85 15.57 29.10 24.64
C ASP A 85 15.55 28.49 23.24
N VAL A 86 14.50 28.76 22.46
CA VAL A 86 14.41 28.36 21.06
C VAL A 86 15.54 28.97 20.23
N TRP A 87 15.84 30.26 20.44
CA TRP A 87 16.93 30.95 19.75
C TRP A 87 18.30 30.34 20.11
N VAL A 88 18.54 30.07 21.38
CA VAL A 88 19.80 29.46 21.86
C VAL A 88 19.99 28.06 21.28
N SER A 89 18.92 27.28 21.11
CA SER A 89 18.96 25.90 20.61
C SER A 89 19.05 25.78 19.09
N GLY A 90 18.44 26.70 18.33
CA GLY A 90 18.29 26.56 16.87
C GLY A 90 18.41 27.85 16.06
N GLY A 91 18.82 28.96 16.70
CA GLY A 91 19.02 30.25 16.02
C GLY A 91 17.74 30.92 15.53
N ALA A 92 17.92 31.90 14.64
CA ALA A 92 16.82 32.71 14.12
C ALA A 92 15.76 31.93 13.34
N GLU A 93 16.16 30.91 12.58
CA GLU A 93 15.21 30.06 11.81
C GLU A 93 14.25 29.31 12.74
N ALA A 94 14.75 28.74 13.83
CA ALA A 94 13.93 28.04 14.81
C ALA A 94 12.89 28.95 15.47
N VAL A 95 13.26 30.23 15.76
CA VAL A 95 12.33 31.22 16.30
C VAL A 95 11.27 31.60 15.27
N ILE A 96 11.64 31.80 14.00
CA ILE A 96 10.68 32.06 12.91
C ILE A 96 9.70 30.93 12.78
N ASP A 97 10.16 29.69 12.80
CA ASP A 97 9.29 28.48 12.73
C ASP A 97 8.34 28.44 13.94
N ALA A 98 8.82 28.70 15.15
CA ALA A 98 7.98 28.71 16.35
C ALA A 98 6.97 29.88 16.36
N LEU A 99 7.30 31.02 15.75
CA LEU A 99 6.42 32.17 15.57
C LEU A 99 5.43 32.00 14.39
N THR A 100 5.63 31.03 13.54
CA THR A 100 4.71 30.75 12.45
C THR A 100 3.45 30.05 13.03
N PRO A 101 2.27 30.65 12.94
CA PRO A 101 1.07 30.04 13.49
C PRO A 101 0.88 28.63 12.94
N LYS A 102 0.83 27.63 13.83
CA LYS A 102 0.59 26.21 13.45
C LYS A 102 -0.68 25.98 12.63
N ARG A 103 -1.54 26.99 12.50
CA ARG A 103 -2.72 26.99 11.62
C ARG A 103 -2.42 26.74 10.14
N TYR A 104 -1.16 26.95 9.70
CA TYR A 104 -0.72 26.75 8.31
C TYR A 104 0.34 25.65 8.16
N GLN A 105 0.63 24.88 9.24
CA GLN A 105 1.49 23.67 9.12
C GLN A 105 0.79 22.49 8.43
N ASP A 106 -0.54 22.50 8.34
CA ASP A 106 -1.22 21.71 7.33
C ASP A 106 -1.08 22.50 6.01
N LYS A 107 -0.09 22.10 5.24
CA LYS A 107 0.33 22.49 3.88
C LYS A 107 -0.79 23.07 3.00
N VAL A 108 -1.30 24.25 3.36
CA VAL A 108 -2.13 25.05 2.47
C VAL A 108 -1.18 25.87 1.61
N PHE A 109 -1.26 25.75 0.32
CA PHE A 109 -0.61 26.62 -0.64
C PHE A 109 -1.67 27.43 -1.38
N TRP A 110 -1.37 28.64 -1.74
CA TRP A 110 -2.23 29.47 -2.58
C TRP A 110 -2.00 29.11 -4.04
N ALA A 111 -3.00 29.30 -4.89
CA ALA A 111 -2.90 28.99 -6.31
C ALA A 111 -1.72 29.73 -6.98
N ASP A 112 -1.45 30.96 -6.56
CA ASP A 112 -0.35 31.79 -7.07
C ASP A 112 1.04 31.29 -6.62
N ASP A 113 1.11 30.48 -5.53
CA ASP A 113 2.35 29.87 -5.00
C ASP A 113 2.56 28.46 -5.53
N ALA A 114 1.67 27.97 -6.39
CA ALA A 114 1.74 26.59 -6.90
C ALA A 114 2.89 26.47 -7.92
N GLU A 115 3.92 25.74 -7.54
CA GLU A 115 5.01 25.36 -8.42
C GLU A 115 4.93 23.89 -8.84
N PRO A 116 5.38 23.53 -10.05
CA PRO A 116 5.38 22.13 -10.47
C PRO A 116 6.36 21.30 -9.60
N ILE A 117 5.90 20.13 -9.17
CA ILE A 117 6.78 19.17 -8.46
C ILE A 117 7.66 18.49 -9.51
N LEU A 118 8.90 18.96 -9.66
CA LEU A 118 9.87 18.43 -10.63
C LEU A 118 10.76 17.33 -10.07
N THR A 119 10.51 16.90 -8.83
CA THR A 119 11.21 15.79 -8.19
C THR A 119 10.55 14.45 -8.47
N ASN A 120 11.34 13.37 -8.41
CA ASN A 120 10.83 12.02 -8.58
C ASN A 120 9.88 11.64 -7.44
N ASN A 121 8.59 11.68 -7.68
CA ASN A 121 7.56 11.35 -6.69
C ASN A 121 7.11 9.87 -6.82
N TYR A 122 8.05 8.96 -7.07
CA TYR A 122 7.78 7.52 -7.11
C TYR A 122 8.68 6.76 -6.13
N LEU A 123 8.21 5.62 -5.68
CA LEU A 123 8.98 4.64 -4.94
C LEU A 123 9.54 3.56 -5.89
N ILE A 124 8.67 3.02 -6.74
CA ILE A 124 9.03 2.23 -7.91
C ILE A 124 8.40 2.90 -9.13
N LYS A 125 9.22 3.35 -10.08
CA LYS A 125 8.73 4.04 -11.28
C LYS A 125 7.66 3.22 -12.00
N ASN A 126 6.57 3.85 -12.40
CA ASN A 126 5.39 3.25 -13.07
C ASN A 126 4.56 2.27 -12.21
N TRP A 127 4.93 2.03 -10.95
CA TRP A 127 4.24 1.07 -10.08
C TRP A 127 3.77 1.65 -8.75
N LEU A 128 4.64 2.32 -8.02
CA LEU A 128 4.34 2.83 -6.69
C LEU A 128 4.80 4.29 -6.56
N GLY A 129 3.89 5.18 -6.22
CA GLY A 129 4.21 6.56 -5.84
C GLY A 129 4.72 6.65 -4.40
N SER A 130 5.42 7.74 -4.07
CA SER A 130 5.84 8.01 -2.68
C SER A 130 4.66 8.50 -1.85
N ASN A 131 4.63 8.14 -0.56
CA ASN A 131 3.59 8.57 0.39
C ASN A 131 2.15 8.33 -0.11
N GLN A 132 1.89 7.18 -0.73
CA GLN A 132 0.60 6.76 -1.25
C GLN A 132 0.09 5.51 -0.54
N LEU A 133 -1.20 5.18 -0.73
CA LEU A 133 -1.80 3.93 -0.31
C LEU A 133 -1.99 3.03 -1.53
N SER A 134 -1.47 1.80 -1.47
CA SER A 134 -1.67 0.81 -2.53
C SER A 134 -2.24 -0.50 -2.00
N PHE A 135 -2.95 -1.22 -2.88
CA PHE A 135 -3.38 -2.59 -2.63
C PHE A 135 -2.74 -3.54 -3.63
N LEU A 136 -2.14 -4.62 -3.10
CA LEU A 136 -1.74 -5.79 -3.88
C LEU A 136 -2.75 -6.90 -3.61
N TYR A 137 -3.56 -7.27 -4.59
CA TYR A 137 -4.62 -8.25 -4.40
C TYR A 137 -4.57 -9.39 -5.43
N GLY A 138 -5.23 -10.48 -5.11
CA GLY A 138 -5.31 -11.69 -5.94
C GLY A 138 -5.84 -12.87 -5.14
N ALA A 139 -6.14 -13.99 -5.79
CA ALA A 139 -6.60 -15.20 -5.14
C ALA A 139 -5.59 -15.72 -4.10
N SER A 140 -6.03 -16.59 -3.19
CA SER A 140 -5.11 -17.26 -2.26
C SER A 140 -4.06 -18.05 -3.03
N ASN A 141 -2.85 -18.14 -2.49
CA ASN A 141 -1.71 -18.87 -3.08
C ASN A 141 -1.20 -18.36 -4.45
N THR A 142 -1.60 -17.16 -4.90
CA THR A 142 -1.06 -16.57 -6.13
C THR A 142 0.37 -16.04 -5.99
N GLY A 143 0.92 -15.94 -4.77
CA GLY A 143 2.28 -15.46 -4.55
C GLY A 143 2.39 -13.97 -4.17
N LYS A 144 1.29 -13.35 -3.70
CA LYS A 144 1.25 -11.93 -3.29
C LYS A 144 2.35 -11.55 -2.30
N SER A 145 2.51 -12.33 -1.23
CA SER A 145 3.55 -12.08 -0.21
C SER A 145 4.96 -12.17 -0.78
N PHE A 146 5.21 -13.05 -1.75
CA PHE A 146 6.50 -13.11 -2.44
C PHE A 146 6.74 -11.87 -3.28
N LEU A 147 5.72 -11.39 -4.01
CA LEU A 147 5.82 -10.17 -4.80
C LEU A 147 6.02 -8.93 -3.92
N ALA A 148 5.24 -8.80 -2.85
CA ALA A 148 5.37 -7.69 -1.89
C ALA A 148 6.77 -7.68 -1.24
N LEU A 149 7.29 -8.85 -0.88
CA LEU A 149 8.60 -8.98 -0.26
C LEU A 149 9.73 -8.71 -1.26
N ASP A 150 9.60 -9.13 -2.52
CA ASP A 150 10.54 -8.85 -3.59
C ASP A 150 10.61 -7.34 -3.90
N MET A 151 9.47 -6.67 -4.05
CA MET A 151 9.41 -5.21 -4.19
C MET A 151 10.05 -4.51 -2.98
N SER A 152 9.79 -5.00 -1.77
CA SER A 152 10.38 -4.51 -0.52
C SER A 152 11.90 -4.61 -0.52
N TRP A 153 12.43 -5.73 -1.00
CA TRP A 153 13.87 -5.95 -1.10
C TRP A 153 14.55 -4.97 -2.05
N HIS A 154 13.95 -4.75 -3.22
CA HIS A 154 14.47 -3.80 -4.20
C HIS A 154 14.45 -2.36 -3.68
N ILE A 155 13.40 -1.95 -2.95
CA ILE A 155 13.33 -0.63 -2.30
C ILE A 155 14.41 -0.53 -1.20
N ALA A 156 14.56 -1.56 -0.35
CA ALA A 156 15.52 -1.58 0.74
C ALA A 156 16.97 -1.55 0.28
N THR A 157 17.26 -2.07 -0.91
CA THR A 157 18.61 -2.10 -1.50
C THR A 157 18.87 -0.97 -2.49
N GLY A 158 17.82 -0.38 -3.08
CA GLY A 158 17.91 0.61 -4.15
C GLY A 158 18.18 0.02 -5.53
N ARG A 159 18.03 -1.29 -5.68
CA ARG A 159 18.18 -1.98 -6.99
C ARG A 159 16.96 -1.71 -7.88
N GLU A 160 17.16 -1.59 -9.17
CA GLU A 160 16.06 -1.51 -10.13
C GLU A 160 15.16 -2.74 -10.04
N TRP A 161 13.85 -2.51 -9.99
CA TRP A 161 12.84 -3.57 -9.97
C TRP A 161 12.28 -3.78 -11.38
N ASN A 162 12.52 -4.93 -11.97
CA ASN A 162 12.07 -5.27 -13.34
C ASN A 162 12.39 -4.16 -14.37
N GLY A 163 13.61 -3.61 -14.33
CA GLY A 163 14.04 -2.51 -15.21
C GLY A 163 13.44 -1.15 -14.88
N ASN A 164 12.69 -1.02 -13.81
CA ASN A 164 12.17 0.25 -13.32
C ASN A 164 13.07 0.82 -12.21
N ARG A 165 13.34 2.11 -12.27
CA ARG A 165 14.09 2.81 -11.23
C ARG A 165 13.37 2.76 -9.90
N VAL A 166 14.16 2.66 -8.83
CA VAL A 166 13.67 2.56 -7.44
C VAL A 166 14.33 3.65 -6.60
N ASN A 167 13.52 4.33 -5.78
CA ASN A 167 14.04 5.21 -4.75
C ASN A 167 14.31 4.39 -3.49
N LYS A 168 15.59 4.32 -3.08
CA LYS A 168 16.04 3.56 -1.91
C LYS A 168 15.53 4.17 -0.62
N GLY A 169 15.13 3.32 0.33
CA GLY A 169 14.79 3.72 1.70
C GLY A 169 14.50 2.54 2.60
N VAL A 170 14.24 2.80 3.87
CA VAL A 170 13.90 1.77 4.83
C VAL A 170 12.52 1.20 4.54
N VAL A 171 12.37 -0.12 4.63
CA VAL A 171 11.08 -0.80 4.51
C VAL A 171 10.73 -1.46 5.84
N LEU A 172 9.53 -1.18 6.37
CA LEU A 172 8.94 -1.89 7.49
C LEU A 172 7.89 -2.88 6.97
N TYR A 173 8.15 -4.18 7.12
CA TYR A 173 7.24 -5.23 6.69
C TYR A 173 6.51 -5.84 7.89
N LEU A 174 5.19 -5.63 7.97
CA LEU A 174 4.31 -6.20 8.98
C LEU A 174 3.77 -7.53 8.47
N ALA A 175 4.43 -8.63 8.84
CA ALA A 175 4.05 -9.99 8.49
C ALA A 175 2.99 -10.49 9.48
N THR A 176 1.73 -10.10 9.30
CA THR A 176 0.65 -10.31 10.27
C THR A 176 0.20 -11.78 10.39
N GLU A 177 0.47 -12.60 9.39
CA GLU A 177 0.23 -14.04 9.46
C GLU A 177 1.28 -14.77 10.32
N GLY A 178 2.40 -14.08 10.61
CA GLY A 178 3.42 -14.54 11.53
C GLY A 178 4.21 -15.75 11.04
N GLY A 179 5.10 -16.21 11.91
CA GLY A 179 5.79 -17.48 11.78
C GLY A 179 7.25 -17.41 11.32
N ASN A 180 7.97 -18.46 11.67
CA ASN A 180 9.41 -18.63 11.35
C ASN A 180 9.66 -18.73 9.83
N SER A 181 8.66 -19.13 9.06
CA SER A 181 8.75 -19.23 7.59
C SER A 181 9.06 -17.89 6.91
N PHE A 182 8.74 -16.76 7.55
CA PHE A 182 9.07 -15.45 6.98
C PHE A 182 10.57 -15.16 7.02
N LYS A 183 11.28 -15.63 8.06
CA LYS A 183 12.75 -15.56 8.12
C LYS A 183 13.40 -16.31 6.97
N ASN A 184 12.85 -17.48 6.62
CA ASN A 184 13.33 -18.28 5.49
C ASN A 184 13.17 -17.54 4.16
N ARG A 185 12.06 -16.81 3.96
CA ARG A 185 11.85 -15.99 2.74
C ARG A 185 12.85 -14.85 2.64
N VAL A 186 13.11 -14.13 3.74
CA VAL A 186 14.12 -13.05 3.77
C VAL A 186 15.52 -13.60 3.54
N PHE A 187 15.86 -14.74 4.16
CA PHE A 187 17.13 -15.41 3.94
C PHE A 187 17.32 -15.79 2.47
N ALA A 188 16.29 -16.40 1.85
CA ALA A 188 16.34 -16.76 0.42
C ALA A 188 16.59 -15.56 -0.50
N LEU A 189 15.96 -14.41 -0.23
CA LEU A 189 16.20 -13.20 -1.00
C LEU A 189 17.61 -12.66 -0.83
N ARG A 190 18.14 -12.68 0.39
CA ARG A 190 19.53 -12.29 0.67
C ARG A 190 20.52 -13.12 -0.16
N GLU A 191 20.35 -14.44 -0.16
CA GLU A 191 21.20 -15.34 -0.96
C GLU A 191 20.98 -15.13 -2.47
N HIS A 192 19.72 -15.03 -2.90
CA HIS A 192 19.37 -14.88 -4.33
C HIS A 192 19.96 -13.59 -4.92
N TYR A 193 19.86 -12.47 -4.20
CA TYR A 193 20.38 -11.18 -4.66
C TYR A 193 21.82 -10.91 -4.24
N ASN A 194 22.44 -11.79 -3.43
CA ASN A 194 23.79 -11.64 -2.89
C ASN A 194 24.02 -10.24 -2.28
N ASP A 195 23.14 -9.84 -1.38
CA ASP A 195 23.15 -8.50 -0.77
C ASP A 195 22.79 -8.60 0.73
N GLU A 196 23.74 -8.20 1.57
CA GLU A 196 23.60 -8.24 3.04
C GLU A 196 23.11 -6.91 3.65
N ASN A 197 22.99 -5.85 2.83
CA ASN A 197 22.77 -4.49 3.31
C ASN A 197 21.36 -3.96 3.02
N ALA A 198 20.35 -4.83 2.94
CA ALA A 198 18.97 -4.40 2.75
C ALA A 198 18.43 -3.68 3.99
N LEU A 199 17.92 -2.47 3.81
CA LEU A 199 17.23 -1.69 4.86
C LEU A 199 15.80 -2.22 5.06
N LEU A 200 15.65 -3.51 5.38
CA LEU A 200 14.39 -4.21 5.56
C LEU A 200 14.21 -4.66 7.00
N ALA A 201 13.27 -4.03 7.70
CA ALA A 201 12.82 -4.44 9.03
C ALA A 201 11.55 -5.29 8.91
N VAL A 202 11.47 -6.44 9.58
CA VAL A 202 10.30 -7.31 9.57
C VAL A 202 9.76 -7.47 10.98
N ARG A 203 8.47 -7.19 11.17
CA ARG A 203 7.72 -7.47 12.40
C ARG A 203 6.81 -8.69 12.16
N PRO A 204 7.18 -9.90 12.62
CA PRO A 204 6.41 -11.12 12.39
C PRO A 204 5.35 -11.33 13.50
N SER A 205 4.46 -10.36 13.67
CA SER A 205 3.43 -10.38 14.72
C SER A 205 2.11 -9.84 14.17
N PRO A 206 0.97 -10.34 14.64
CA PRO A 206 -0.33 -9.76 14.33
C PRO A 206 -0.36 -8.25 14.65
N VAL A 207 -1.18 -7.53 13.93
CA VAL A 207 -1.41 -6.09 14.09
C VAL A 207 -2.91 -5.83 13.98
N ASP A 208 -3.44 -5.02 14.86
CA ASP A 208 -4.79 -4.48 14.76
C ASP A 208 -4.76 -3.06 14.17
N LEU A 209 -5.25 -2.92 12.95
CA LEU A 209 -5.46 -1.63 12.29
C LEU A 209 -6.92 -1.16 12.34
N PHE A 210 -7.82 -1.92 12.98
CA PHE A 210 -9.22 -1.53 13.13
C PHE A 210 -9.42 -0.63 14.36
N ASP A 211 -8.95 -1.08 15.55
CA ASP A 211 -8.99 -0.24 16.75
C ASP A 211 -7.72 0.66 16.82
N PRO A 212 -7.89 2.00 16.72
CA PRO A 212 -6.75 2.93 16.74
C PRO A 212 -6.00 2.98 18.08
N ASN A 213 -6.54 2.41 19.14
CA ASN A 213 -5.95 2.47 20.49
C ASN A 213 -5.07 1.24 20.80
N ILE A 214 -5.12 0.18 20.01
CA ILE A 214 -4.39 -1.08 20.27
C ILE A 214 -2.96 -0.97 19.72
N ASP A 215 -2.78 -1.16 18.43
CA ASP A 215 -1.45 -1.28 17.83
C ASP A 215 -0.93 0.00 17.15
N LEU A 216 -1.83 0.93 16.78
CA LEU A 216 -1.42 2.14 16.06
C LEU A 216 -0.40 3.00 16.84
N PRO A 217 -0.54 3.26 18.15
CA PRO A 217 0.48 3.99 18.91
C PRO A 217 1.84 3.26 18.93
N THR A 218 1.82 1.94 19.08
CA THR A 218 3.04 1.12 19.04
C THR A 218 3.72 1.18 17.68
N LEU A 219 2.96 1.14 16.58
CA LEU A 219 3.49 1.28 15.23
C LEU A 219 4.07 2.68 14.97
N GLN A 220 3.44 3.72 15.48
CA GLN A 220 3.97 5.09 15.39
C GLN A 220 5.30 5.24 16.12
N ASN A 221 5.42 4.69 17.33
CA ASN A 221 6.68 4.66 18.08
C ASN A 221 7.76 3.85 17.34
N LEU A 222 7.40 2.68 16.84
CA LEU A 222 8.32 1.85 16.05
C LEU A 222 8.82 2.58 14.80
N CYS A 223 7.94 3.33 14.12
CA CYS A 223 8.35 4.14 12.97
C CYS A 223 9.32 5.25 13.38
N ALA A 224 9.12 5.88 14.53
CA ALA A 224 10.05 6.90 15.05
C ALA A 224 11.41 6.28 15.39
N GLU A 225 11.44 5.16 16.11
CA GLU A 225 12.67 4.42 16.46
C GLU A 225 13.46 4.00 15.19
N ILE A 226 12.77 3.43 14.19
CA ILE A 226 13.41 3.04 12.92
C ILE A 226 13.98 4.26 12.20
N ARG A 227 13.25 5.37 12.15
CA ARG A 227 13.70 6.59 11.50
C ARG A 227 14.96 7.15 12.18
N ASP A 228 14.99 7.17 13.51
CA ASP A 228 16.12 7.68 14.27
C ASP A 228 17.37 6.78 14.11
N GLU A 229 17.18 5.46 13.94
CA GLU A 229 18.29 4.51 13.84
C GLU A 229 18.78 4.29 12.39
N LYS A 230 17.88 4.23 11.42
CA LYS A 230 18.16 3.77 10.04
C LYS A 230 17.78 4.78 8.96
N GLY A 231 17.07 5.85 9.30
CA GLY A 231 16.61 6.87 8.37
C GLY A 231 15.14 6.72 7.97
N GLU A 232 14.68 7.56 7.04
CA GLU A 232 13.29 7.68 6.65
C GLU A 232 12.71 6.36 6.10
N ILE A 233 11.51 6.03 6.56
CA ILE A 233 10.78 4.85 6.09
C ILE A 233 10.16 5.17 4.74
N ALA A 234 10.60 4.49 3.70
CA ALA A 234 10.09 4.64 2.35
C ALA A 234 8.78 3.88 2.13
N MET A 235 8.66 2.67 2.73
CA MET A 235 7.47 1.84 2.59
C MET A 235 7.15 1.07 3.87
N ILE A 236 5.86 0.96 4.16
CA ILE A 236 5.30 0.03 5.14
C ILE A 236 4.42 -0.98 4.39
N VAL A 237 4.62 -2.27 4.63
CA VAL A 237 3.80 -3.34 4.05
C VAL A 237 2.96 -3.98 5.14
N VAL A 238 1.65 -4.16 4.89
CA VAL A 238 0.73 -4.92 5.75
C VAL A 238 0.32 -6.20 5.02
N ASP A 239 0.82 -7.34 5.47
CA ASP A 239 0.58 -8.65 4.84
C ASP A 239 0.05 -9.65 5.88
N THR A 240 -1.28 -9.82 5.96
CA THR A 240 -2.37 -9.41 5.09
C THR A 240 -3.39 -8.51 5.79
N LEU A 241 -4.24 -7.78 5.01
CA LEU A 241 -5.33 -6.96 5.53
C LEU A 241 -6.28 -7.76 6.43
N SER A 242 -6.68 -8.94 5.99
CA SER A 242 -7.62 -9.81 6.71
C SER A 242 -7.17 -10.10 8.15
N ARG A 243 -5.86 -10.25 8.39
CA ARG A 243 -5.29 -10.43 9.72
C ARG A 243 -5.18 -9.12 10.50
N ALA A 244 -5.02 -8.01 9.81
CA ALA A 244 -4.89 -6.70 10.41
C ALA A 244 -6.24 -6.04 10.76
N MET A 245 -7.36 -6.68 10.42
CA MET A 245 -8.71 -6.17 10.71
C MET A 245 -9.28 -6.65 12.06
N ALA A 246 -8.58 -7.49 12.82
CA ALA A 246 -8.97 -7.94 14.18
C ALA A 246 -10.45 -8.38 14.34
N GLY A 247 -11.02 -9.00 13.30
CA GLY A 247 -12.41 -9.48 13.32
C GLY A 247 -13.47 -8.49 12.81
N ALA A 248 -13.07 -7.31 12.34
CA ALA A 248 -13.97 -6.39 11.63
C ALA A 248 -14.48 -6.98 10.31
N ASP A 249 -15.62 -6.51 9.81
CA ASP A 249 -16.23 -6.99 8.56
C ASP A 249 -15.56 -6.35 7.34
N GLU A 250 -14.81 -7.14 6.55
CA GLU A 250 -14.21 -6.72 5.29
C GLU A 250 -15.22 -6.16 4.27
N ASN A 251 -16.50 -6.58 4.36
CA ASN A 251 -17.57 -6.14 3.47
C ASN A 251 -18.27 -4.89 3.99
N GLY A 252 -18.13 -4.58 5.28
CA GLY A 252 -18.69 -3.42 5.95
C GLY A 252 -17.99 -2.13 5.52
N SER A 253 -18.72 -1.19 4.91
CA SER A 253 -18.12 0.09 4.50
C SER A 253 -17.68 0.95 5.70
N GLN A 254 -18.32 0.80 6.85
CA GLN A 254 -17.94 1.50 8.07
C GLN A 254 -16.60 0.98 8.61
N ASP A 255 -16.44 -0.33 8.72
CA ASP A 255 -15.22 -0.96 9.22
C ASP A 255 -14.05 -0.72 8.25
N ALA A 256 -14.30 -0.86 6.93
CA ALA A 256 -13.32 -0.52 5.92
C ALA A 256 -12.84 0.93 6.04
N SER A 257 -13.76 1.89 6.25
CA SER A 257 -13.40 3.31 6.42
C SER A 257 -12.60 3.55 7.70
N ALA A 258 -12.87 2.82 8.78
CA ALA A 258 -12.08 2.92 10.02
C ALA A 258 -10.63 2.45 9.81
N VAL A 259 -10.44 1.30 9.15
CA VAL A 259 -9.09 0.79 8.83
C VAL A 259 -8.34 1.73 7.89
N ILE A 260 -8.99 2.26 6.83
CA ILE A 260 -8.38 3.23 5.92
C ILE A 260 -7.94 4.48 6.68
N LYS A 261 -8.77 5.00 7.59
CA LYS A 261 -8.40 6.16 8.42
C LYS A 261 -7.12 5.88 9.24
N ASN A 262 -6.99 4.70 9.82
CA ASN A 262 -5.83 4.32 10.59
C ASN A 262 -4.58 4.10 9.71
N CYS A 263 -4.76 3.56 8.51
CA CYS A 263 -3.73 3.51 7.48
C CYS A 263 -3.25 4.92 7.09
N ASP A 264 -4.16 5.88 6.92
CA ASP A 264 -3.83 7.27 6.60
C ASP A 264 -3.08 7.97 7.76
N ILE A 265 -3.44 7.68 9.02
CA ILE A 265 -2.71 8.19 10.18
C ILE A 265 -1.27 7.65 10.18
N LEU A 266 -1.09 6.34 9.99
CA LEU A 266 0.22 5.70 9.95
C LEU A 266 1.07 6.28 8.80
N ARG A 267 0.49 6.43 7.61
CA ARG A 267 1.12 7.05 6.44
C ARG A 267 1.53 8.50 6.70
N LYS A 268 0.64 9.31 7.30
CA LYS A 268 0.91 10.72 7.61
C LYS A 268 2.08 10.88 8.60
N VAL A 269 2.13 10.02 9.63
CA VAL A 269 3.19 10.10 10.67
C VAL A 269 4.53 9.60 10.15
N SER A 270 4.53 8.51 9.37
CA SER A 270 5.76 7.92 8.83
C SER A 270 6.29 8.62 7.58
N GLY A 271 5.44 9.30 6.80
CA GLY A 271 5.77 9.78 5.45
C GLY A 271 5.91 8.66 4.41
N ALA A 272 5.73 7.40 4.81
CA ALA A 272 5.97 6.23 4.00
C ALA A 272 4.82 5.95 3.01
N HIS A 273 5.12 5.25 1.92
CA HIS A 273 4.12 4.55 1.14
C HIS A 273 3.57 3.37 1.95
N LEU A 274 2.25 3.18 1.96
CA LEU A 274 1.62 2.05 2.63
C LEU A 274 1.08 1.07 1.58
N MET A 275 1.64 -0.14 1.54
CA MET A 275 1.15 -1.23 0.71
C MET A 275 0.36 -2.23 1.56
N VAL A 276 -0.86 -2.55 1.14
CA VAL A 276 -1.72 -3.52 1.82
C VAL A 276 -1.94 -4.72 0.92
N VAL A 277 -1.59 -5.91 1.41
CA VAL A 277 -1.82 -7.17 0.72
C VAL A 277 -3.22 -7.69 1.07
N HIS A 278 -4.03 -7.97 0.04
CA HIS A 278 -5.42 -8.35 0.19
C HIS A 278 -5.82 -9.53 -0.71
N HIS A 279 -6.97 -10.14 -0.45
CA HIS A 279 -7.50 -11.21 -1.29
C HIS A 279 -8.48 -10.68 -2.33
N SER A 280 -8.53 -11.33 -3.50
CA SER A 280 -9.61 -11.10 -4.48
C SER A 280 -10.93 -11.66 -3.99
N GLY A 281 -12.05 -11.08 -4.45
CA GLY A 281 -13.38 -11.64 -4.26
C GLY A 281 -13.57 -12.98 -5.00
N LYS A 282 -14.63 -13.71 -4.65
CA LYS A 282 -15.02 -14.94 -5.39
C LYS A 282 -15.37 -14.62 -6.84
N ASP A 283 -15.96 -13.46 -7.10
CA ASP A 283 -16.24 -12.94 -8.44
C ASP A 283 -15.08 -12.06 -8.89
N LYS A 284 -14.20 -12.62 -9.72
CA LYS A 284 -13.01 -11.92 -10.26
C LYS A 284 -13.35 -10.64 -11.01
N SER A 285 -14.56 -10.51 -11.59
CA SER A 285 -14.97 -9.31 -12.31
C SER A 285 -15.14 -8.07 -11.41
N ARG A 286 -15.23 -8.27 -10.11
CA ARG A 286 -15.40 -7.20 -9.09
C ARG A 286 -14.10 -6.72 -8.47
N GLY A 287 -12.95 -7.32 -8.81
CA GLY A 287 -11.63 -6.94 -8.27
C GLY A 287 -11.40 -7.41 -6.84
N GLN A 288 -10.96 -6.51 -5.96
CA GLN A 288 -10.68 -6.81 -4.54
C GLN A 288 -11.92 -7.35 -3.83
N ARG A 289 -11.70 -8.24 -2.86
CA ARG A 289 -12.74 -8.74 -1.97
C ARG A 289 -13.19 -7.62 -1.02
N GLY A 290 -14.50 -7.60 -0.70
CA GLY A 290 -15.07 -6.77 0.34
C GLY A 290 -15.68 -5.47 -0.17
N SER A 291 -15.63 -4.43 0.65
CA SER A 291 -16.25 -3.14 0.38
C SER A 291 -15.60 -2.40 -0.79
N SER A 292 -16.40 -1.68 -1.57
CA SER A 292 -15.91 -0.78 -2.63
C SER A 292 -15.05 0.39 -2.08
N VAL A 293 -15.10 0.62 -0.79
CA VAL A 293 -14.28 1.63 -0.08
C VAL A 293 -12.79 1.36 -0.27
N TRP A 294 -12.35 0.09 -0.28
CA TRP A 294 -10.94 -0.26 -0.49
C TRP A 294 -10.40 0.32 -1.78
N ARG A 295 -11.10 0.05 -2.89
CA ARG A 295 -10.72 0.55 -4.20
C ARG A 295 -10.85 2.07 -4.32
N ALA A 296 -11.89 2.65 -3.73
CA ALA A 296 -12.13 4.09 -3.80
C ALA A 296 -11.02 4.88 -3.08
N SER A 297 -10.52 4.36 -1.97
CA SER A 297 -9.58 5.07 -1.08
C SER A 297 -8.11 4.93 -1.47
N CYS A 298 -7.72 3.91 -2.25
CA CYS A 298 -6.31 3.74 -2.63
C CYS A 298 -5.90 4.63 -3.82
N ASP A 299 -4.61 4.91 -3.88
CA ASP A 299 -3.99 5.64 -4.98
C ASP A 299 -3.60 4.70 -6.13
N SER A 300 -3.17 3.49 -5.82
CA SER A 300 -2.81 2.48 -6.81
C SER A 300 -3.27 1.08 -6.42
N GLU A 301 -3.53 0.24 -7.44
CA GLU A 301 -3.86 -1.18 -7.29
C GLU A 301 -2.99 -2.03 -8.19
N ILE A 302 -2.54 -3.16 -7.64
CA ILE A 302 -1.83 -4.21 -8.37
C ILE A 302 -2.63 -5.50 -8.22
N GLU A 303 -3.12 -6.03 -9.32
CA GLU A 303 -3.75 -7.34 -9.38
C GLU A 303 -2.72 -8.42 -9.70
N LEU A 304 -2.74 -9.51 -8.94
CA LEU A 304 -1.89 -10.66 -9.19
C LEU A 304 -2.74 -11.86 -9.61
N GLU A 305 -2.54 -12.28 -10.83
CA GLU A 305 -3.15 -13.48 -11.39
C GLU A 305 -2.10 -14.59 -11.60
N VAL A 306 -2.56 -15.83 -11.62
CA VAL A 306 -1.74 -16.99 -11.96
C VAL A 306 -2.41 -17.75 -13.10
N ASP A 307 -1.63 -18.09 -14.10
CA ASP A 307 -2.01 -19.07 -15.12
C ASP A 307 -1.67 -20.47 -14.58
N GLU A 308 -2.69 -21.19 -14.19
CA GLU A 308 -2.58 -22.54 -13.62
C GLU A 308 -1.85 -23.52 -14.55
N GLY A 309 -1.98 -23.32 -15.88
CA GLY A 309 -1.35 -24.16 -16.90
C GLY A 309 0.17 -24.04 -16.95
N SER A 310 0.68 -22.83 -16.99
CA SER A 310 2.12 -22.54 -17.08
C SER A 310 2.77 -22.28 -15.71
N GLY A 311 1.97 -21.98 -14.68
CA GLY A 311 2.45 -21.52 -13.39
C GLY A 311 3.02 -20.09 -13.42
N ILE A 312 2.87 -19.37 -14.54
CA ILE A 312 3.28 -17.98 -14.68
C ILE A 312 2.30 -17.09 -13.91
N ARG A 313 2.84 -16.15 -13.18
CA ARG A 313 2.10 -15.13 -12.44
C ARG A 313 2.27 -13.80 -13.13
N THR A 314 1.17 -13.05 -13.26
CA THR A 314 1.21 -11.71 -13.86
C THR A 314 0.67 -10.70 -12.87
N ALA A 315 1.52 -9.78 -12.45
CA ALA A 315 1.13 -8.58 -11.75
C ALA A 315 0.71 -7.53 -12.78
N LEU A 316 -0.45 -6.93 -12.58
CA LEU A 316 -1.03 -5.90 -13.46
C LEU A 316 -1.39 -4.67 -12.63
N SER A 317 -0.88 -3.51 -13.01
CA SER A 317 -1.30 -2.23 -12.43
C SER A 317 -2.69 -1.86 -12.97
N THR A 318 -3.74 -2.09 -12.17
CA THR A 318 -5.14 -1.91 -12.56
C THR A 318 -5.68 -0.52 -12.26
N LYS A 319 -5.03 0.19 -11.33
CA LYS A 319 -5.36 1.58 -10.96
C LYS A 319 -4.09 2.35 -10.64
N GLN A 320 -4.01 3.58 -11.13
CA GLN A 320 -3.02 4.58 -10.75
C GLN A 320 -3.69 5.95 -10.71
N ARG A 321 -3.40 6.75 -9.68
CA ARG A 321 -3.93 8.11 -9.56
C ARG A 321 -3.05 9.12 -10.30
N ASP A 322 -1.72 8.98 -10.12
CA ASP A 322 -0.74 9.98 -10.59
C ASP A 322 0.20 9.43 -11.68
N MET A 323 0.01 8.19 -12.12
CA MET A 323 0.81 7.52 -13.15
C MET A 323 -0.11 6.81 -14.16
N GLU A 324 0.45 6.34 -15.26
CA GLU A 324 -0.28 5.50 -16.21
C GLU A 324 -0.53 4.10 -15.63
N SER A 325 -1.76 3.60 -15.79
CA SER A 325 -2.12 2.22 -15.46
C SER A 325 -1.78 1.27 -16.61
N GLY A 326 -1.80 -0.05 -16.34
CA GLY A 326 -1.59 -1.08 -17.35
C GLY A 326 -0.17 -1.62 -17.43
N ALA A 327 0.76 -1.14 -16.58
CA ALA A 327 2.05 -1.79 -16.42
C ALA A 327 1.87 -3.25 -15.99
N ALA A 328 2.60 -4.18 -16.62
CA ALA A 328 2.52 -5.61 -16.34
C ALA A 328 3.91 -6.21 -16.07
N PHE A 329 3.96 -7.13 -15.12
CA PHE A 329 5.16 -7.90 -14.80
C PHE A 329 4.80 -9.37 -14.63
N SER A 330 5.41 -10.24 -15.44
CA SER A 330 5.18 -11.68 -15.39
C SER A 330 6.39 -12.40 -14.83
N PHE A 331 6.14 -13.34 -13.91
CA PHE A 331 7.19 -14.06 -13.18
C PHE A 331 6.78 -15.49 -12.81
N LYS A 332 7.75 -16.28 -12.41
CA LYS A 332 7.59 -17.59 -11.77
C LYS A 332 8.08 -17.53 -10.32
N LEU A 333 7.60 -18.45 -9.51
CA LEU A 333 8.17 -18.72 -8.19
C LEU A 333 9.09 -19.94 -8.31
N ASN A 334 10.39 -19.68 -8.21
CA ASN A 334 11.41 -20.72 -8.20
C ASN A 334 11.69 -21.18 -6.78
N VAL A 335 11.76 -22.50 -6.61
CA VAL A 335 12.05 -23.11 -5.31
C VAL A 335 13.53 -22.86 -4.96
N ALA A 336 13.75 -22.30 -3.78
CA ALA A 336 15.06 -22.14 -3.17
C ALA A 336 15.22 -23.13 -2.01
N ILE A 337 16.25 -23.98 -2.05
CA ILE A 337 16.60 -24.89 -0.97
C ILE A 337 17.51 -24.13 0.00
N LEU A 338 17.12 -24.09 1.27
CA LEU A 338 17.83 -23.34 2.32
C LEU A 338 18.78 -24.21 3.16
N GLY A 339 18.58 -25.51 3.13
CA GLY A 339 19.29 -26.52 3.88
C GLY A 339 18.42 -27.74 4.12
N THR A 340 18.88 -28.63 4.99
CA THR A 340 18.18 -29.87 5.33
C THR A 340 17.85 -29.85 6.81
N ASP A 341 16.68 -30.30 7.19
CA ASP A 341 16.26 -30.42 8.59
C ASP A 341 16.89 -31.67 9.27
N PRO A 342 16.69 -31.85 10.60
CA PRO A 342 17.22 -33.01 11.30
C PRO A 342 16.68 -34.37 10.83
N ASP A 343 15.51 -34.37 10.15
CA ASP A 343 14.88 -35.58 9.63
C ASP A 343 15.39 -35.95 8.22
N GLY A 344 16.19 -35.06 7.61
CA GLY A 344 16.81 -35.25 6.30
C GLY A 344 16.00 -34.64 5.15
N ASP A 345 14.94 -33.89 5.44
CA ASP A 345 14.08 -33.24 4.46
C ASP A 345 14.60 -31.84 4.08
N ASP A 346 14.47 -31.45 2.81
CA ASP A 346 14.86 -30.13 2.33
C ASP A 346 13.93 -29.03 2.87
N ILE A 347 14.51 -28.06 3.57
CA ILE A 347 13.82 -26.82 3.94
C ILE A 347 13.81 -25.91 2.70
N THR A 348 12.63 -25.63 2.20
CA THR A 348 12.46 -24.84 0.97
C THR A 348 11.63 -23.60 1.15
N THR A 349 11.82 -22.62 0.29
CA THR A 349 10.95 -21.46 0.07
C THR A 349 10.96 -21.13 -1.42
N CYS A 350 10.42 -19.93 -1.81
CA CYS A 350 10.47 -19.49 -3.18
C CYS A 350 11.08 -18.10 -3.31
N VAL A 351 11.69 -17.84 -4.46
CA VAL A 351 12.10 -16.52 -4.94
C VAL A 351 11.42 -16.21 -6.26
N ILE A 352 11.32 -14.92 -6.60
CA ILE A 352 10.75 -14.48 -7.87
C ILE A 352 11.81 -14.54 -8.96
N GLU A 353 11.42 -15.07 -10.10
CA GLU A 353 12.21 -15.02 -11.34
C GLU A 353 11.34 -14.50 -12.48
N LYS A 354 11.87 -13.54 -13.25
CA LYS A 354 11.15 -12.98 -14.40
C LYS A 354 10.86 -14.08 -15.42
N ALA A 355 9.61 -14.15 -15.90
CA ALA A 355 9.26 -15.09 -16.95
C ALA A 355 9.84 -14.67 -18.30
N ASP A 356 10.36 -15.63 -19.07
CA ASP A 356 10.93 -15.39 -20.39
C ASP A 356 9.83 -15.04 -21.41
N GLU A 357 10.19 -14.22 -22.42
CA GLU A 357 9.25 -13.83 -23.49
C GLU A 357 8.72 -15.04 -24.28
N ALA A 358 9.57 -16.05 -24.52
CA ALA A 358 9.16 -17.28 -25.20
C ALA A 358 8.11 -18.07 -24.38
N GLU A 359 8.26 -18.13 -23.07
CA GLU A 359 7.31 -18.77 -22.16
C GLU A 359 5.97 -18.00 -22.11
N LEU A 360 6.03 -16.67 -22.12
CA LEU A 360 4.84 -15.81 -22.19
C LEU A 360 4.10 -15.97 -23.51
N GLU A 361 4.80 -16.08 -24.63
CA GLU A 361 4.19 -16.35 -25.94
C GLU A 361 3.55 -17.74 -25.99
N ASP A 362 4.21 -18.76 -25.46
CA ASP A 362 3.69 -20.13 -25.40
C ASP A 362 2.43 -20.19 -24.48
N SER A 363 2.50 -19.53 -23.32
CA SER A 363 1.34 -19.40 -22.44
C SER A 363 0.17 -18.66 -23.12
N ARG A 364 0.45 -17.56 -23.84
CA ARG A 364 -0.58 -16.79 -24.58
C ARG A 364 -1.18 -17.60 -25.75
N LYS A 365 -0.40 -18.42 -26.42
CA LYS A 365 -0.87 -19.32 -27.49
C LYS A 365 -1.79 -20.40 -26.95
N LYS A 366 -1.55 -20.87 -25.72
CA LYS A 366 -2.32 -21.93 -25.05
C LYS A 366 -3.56 -21.43 -24.31
N GLN A 367 -3.89 -20.15 -24.36
CA GLN A 367 -5.10 -19.62 -23.74
C GLN A 367 -6.22 -19.35 -24.74
N PRO A 368 -7.46 -19.77 -24.46
CA PRO A 368 -8.60 -19.43 -25.27
C PRO A 368 -8.84 -17.92 -25.31
N LYS A 369 -8.85 -17.31 -26.51
CA LYS A 369 -8.97 -15.85 -26.66
C LYS A 369 -10.41 -15.38 -26.84
N GLY A 370 -11.26 -16.19 -27.43
CA GLY A 370 -12.65 -15.85 -27.74
C GLY A 370 -13.56 -15.87 -26.50
N LYS A 371 -14.54 -14.96 -26.44
CA LYS A 371 -15.53 -14.89 -25.34
C LYS A 371 -16.20 -16.25 -25.09
N ASN A 372 -16.64 -16.90 -26.14
CA ASN A 372 -17.31 -18.21 -26.06
C ASN A 372 -16.35 -19.34 -25.70
N GLN A 373 -15.08 -19.27 -26.12
CA GLN A 373 -14.04 -20.22 -25.72
C GLN A 373 -13.76 -20.12 -24.21
N LYS A 374 -13.65 -18.89 -23.68
CA LYS A 374 -13.50 -18.66 -22.25
C LYS A 374 -14.70 -19.17 -21.46
N LEU A 375 -15.92 -18.91 -21.95
CA LEU A 375 -17.15 -19.40 -21.35
C LEU A 375 -17.18 -20.93 -21.31
N PHE A 376 -16.76 -21.61 -22.40
CA PHE A 376 -16.65 -23.08 -22.44
C PHE A 376 -15.71 -23.59 -21.33
N ILE A 377 -14.50 -23.04 -21.23
CA ILE A 377 -13.52 -23.46 -20.21
C ILE A 377 -14.07 -23.25 -18.80
N GLU A 378 -14.76 -22.13 -18.57
CA GLU A 378 -15.42 -21.84 -17.28
C GLU A 378 -16.49 -22.90 -16.97
N CYS A 379 -17.33 -23.25 -17.94
CA CYS A 379 -18.35 -24.30 -17.79
C CYS A 379 -17.72 -25.65 -17.47
N PHE A 380 -16.65 -26.03 -18.18
CA PHE A 380 -15.94 -27.27 -17.92
C PHE A 380 -15.35 -27.32 -16.50
N ARG A 381 -14.69 -26.22 -16.04
CA ARG A 381 -14.14 -26.11 -14.69
C ARG A 381 -15.22 -26.24 -13.62
N GLN A 382 -16.36 -25.57 -13.82
CA GLN A 382 -17.47 -25.64 -12.88
C GLN A 382 -18.01 -27.07 -12.76
N LEU A 383 -18.30 -27.70 -13.87
CA LEU A 383 -18.84 -29.10 -13.91
C LEU A 383 -17.84 -30.08 -13.26
N ARG A 384 -16.55 -29.92 -13.50
CA ARG A 384 -15.53 -30.71 -12.84
C ARG A 384 -15.50 -30.49 -11.32
N ALA A 385 -15.60 -29.26 -10.86
CA ALA A 385 -15.67 -28.93 -9.43
C ALA A 385 -16.90 -29.56 -8.77
N ASP A 386 -18.01 -29.63 -9.51
CA ASP A 386 -19.25 -30.29 -9.10
C ASP A 386 -19.20 -31.83 -9.25
N LYS A 387 -18.02 -32.38 -9.61
CA LYS A 387 -17.75 -33.82 -9.82
C LYS A 387 -18.59 -34.44 -10.94
N VAL A 388 -18.99 -33.65 -11.92
CA VAL A 388 -19.65 -34.12 -13.15
C VAL A 388 -18.58 -34.70 -14.08
N GLY A 389 -18.85 -35.89 -14.66
CA GLY A 389 -17.90 -36.63 -15.48
C GLY A 389 -17.11 -37.67 -14.68
N THR A 390 -16.10 -38.26 -15.31
CA THR A 390 -15.29 -39.36 -14.76
C THR A 390 -13.85 -39.30 -15.29
N PRO A 391 -12.87 -39.95 -14.64
CA PRO A 391 -11.58 -40.22 -15.26
C PRO A 391 -11.75 -41.06 -16.54
N ASN A 392 -10.96 -40.75 -17.58
CA ASN A 392 -11.01 -41.52 -18.83
C ASN A 392 -10.57 -42.96 -18.64
N GLN A 393 -11.20 -43.89 -19.41
CA GLN A 393 -11.00 -45.34 -19.29
C GLN A 393 -9.83 -45.86 -20.15
N GLY A 394 -9.26 -45.03 -21.02
CA GLY A 394 -8.26 -45.46 -22.02
C GLY A 394 -8.89 -46.16 -23.21
N GLY A 395 -8.09 -46.69 -24.15
CA GLY A 395 -8.52 -47.37 -25.33
C GLY A 395 -8.21 -46.65 -26.65
N THR A 396 -8.69 -47.16 -27.78
CA THR A 396 -8.42 -46.57 -29.10
C THR A 396 -9.02 -45.18 -29.24
N GLY A 397 -8.18 -44.18 -29.52
CA GLY A 397 -8.59 -42.78 -29.63
C GLY A 397 -8.70 -42.05 -28.28
N TRP A 398 -8.31 -42.68 -27.18
CA TRP A 398 -8.24 -42.10 -25.84
C TRP A 398 -6.81 -41.96 -25.39
N PRO A 399 -6.53 -40.97 -24.52
CA PRO A 399 -5.26 -40.92 -23.77
C PRO A 399 -5.16 -42.12 -22.82
N GLU A 400 -3.98 -42.32 -22.24
CA GLU A 400 -3.76 -43.34 -21.21
C GLU A 400 -4.83 -43.25 -20.11
N ALA A 401 -5.31 -44.43 -19.64
CA ALA A 401 -6.38 -44.51 -18.67
C ALA A 401 -6.06 -43.65 -17.39
N HIS A 402 -7.09 -43.04 -16.85
CA HIS A 402 -7.02 -42.19 -15.65
C HIS A 402 -6.10 -40.96 -15.76
N THR A 403 -5.76 -40.51 -16.99
CA THR A 403 -4.92 -39.32 -17.18
C THR A 403 -5.74 -38.02 -17.19
N TYR A 404 -6.95 -38.07 -17.78
CA TYR A 404 -7.79 -36.88 -17.96
C TYR A 404 -9.20 -37.09 -17.40
N TRP A 405 -9.77 -35.98 -16.89
CA TRP A 405 -11.18 -35.90 -16.53
C TRP A 405 -12.01 -35.66 -17.79
N VAL A 406 -12.98 -36.50 -18.03
CA VAL A 406 -13.85 -36.41 -19.21
C VAL A 406 -15.28 -36.08 -18.80
N ILE A 407 -15.90 -35.18 -19.54
CA ILE A 407 -17.28 -34.75 -19.31
C ILE A 407 -18.09 -34.96 -20.60
N PRO A 408 -19.30 -35.49 -20.52
CA PRO A 408 -20.18 -35.61 -21.68
C PRO A 408 -20.48 -34.26 -22.33
N GLU A 409 -20.41 -34.19 -23.66
CA GLU A 409 -20.62 -32.99 -24.45
C GLU A 409 -21.96 -32.30 -24.14
N ASP A 410 -23.02 -33.07 -24.02
CA ASP A 410 -24.37 -32.60 -23.75
C ASP A 410 -24.45 -31.85 -22.40
N GLN A 411 -23.77 -32.35 -21.38
CA GLN A 411 -23.74 -31.70 -20.06
C GLN A 411 -22.99 -30.37 -20.09
N ILE A 412 -21.86 -30.29 -20.80
CA ILE A 412 -21.15 -29.03 -20.97
C ILE A 412 -21.98 -28.05 -21.80
N TYR A 413 -22.65 -28.55 -22.86
CA TYR A 413 -23.50 -27.72 -23.71
C TYR A 413 -24.70 -27.12 -22.95
N GLU A 414 -25.40 -27.88 -22.14
CA GLU A 414 -26.52 -27.35 -21.36
C GLU A 414 -26.04 -26.30 -20.34
N HIS A 415 -24.89 -26.50 -19.72
CA HIS A 415 -24.31 -25.49 -18.83
C HIS A 415 -23.86 -24.23 -19.57
N PHE A 416 -23.22 -24.38 -20.74
CA PHE A 416 -22.86 -23.31 -21.65
C PHE A 416 -24.06 -22.49 -22.10
N LYS A 417 -25.12 -23.19 -22.57
CA LYS A 417 -26.38 -22.60 -23.02
C LYS A 417 -27.03 -21.75 -21.94
N GLY A 418 -27.01 -22.20 -20.68
CA GLY A 418 -27.56 -21.48 -19.55
C GLY A 418 -26.85 -20.14 -19.27
N LYS A 419 -25.57 -20.03 -19.60
CA LYS A 419 -24.76 -18.82 -19.42
C LYS A 419 -24.57 -17.97 -20.69
N PHE A 420 -24.95 -18.52 -21.86
CA PHE A 420 -24.75 -17.84 -23.13
C PHE A 420 -25.78 -16.73 -23.37
N THR A 421 -25.30 -15.53 -23.68
CA THR A 421 -26.14 -14.34 -23.84
C THR A 421 -26.50 -13.98 -25.29
N GLY A 422 -26.08 -14.80 -26.28
CA GLY A 422 -26.31 -14.54 -27.70
C GLY A 422 -27.63 -15.17 -28.24
N ALA A 423 -28.00 -14.84 -29.47
CA ALA A 423 -29.25 -15.29 -30.08
C ALA A 423 -29.27 -16.80 -30.46
N ASN A 424 -28.11 -17.39 -30.79
CA ASN A 424 -28.05 -18.80 -31.28
C ASN A 424 -26.91 -19.55 -30.55
N SER A 425 -27.25 -20.18 -29.43
CA SER A 425 -26.30 -20.95 -28.61
C SER A 425 -25.72 -22.18 -29.34
N ARG A 426 -26.47 -22.82 -30.20
CA ARG A 426 -26.04 -24.06 -30.89
C ARG A 426 -24.99 -23.78 -31.97
N THR A 427 -25.15 -22.71 -32.72
CA THR A 427 -24.14 -22.26 -33.70
C THR A 427 -22.86 -21.79 -32.99
N ALA A 428 -23.02 -20.99 -31.94
CA ALA A 428 -21.89 -20.52 -31.12
C ALA A 428 -21.13 -21.68 -30.48
N TRP A 429 -21.83 -22.68 -29.97
CA TRP A 429 -21.26 -23.91 -29.42
C TRP A 429 -20.39 -24.64 -30.45
N ARG A 430 -20.95 -24.95 -31.63
CA ARG A 430 -20.23 -25.70 -32.68
C ARG A 430 -18.95 -24.95 -33.09
N GLN A 431 -19.05 -23.66 -33.34
CA GLN A 431 -17.88 -22.82 -33.70
C GLN A 431 -16.84 -22.78 -32.57
N THR A 432 -17.30 -22.77 -31.30
CA THR A 432 -16.41 -22.78 -30.13
C THR A 432 -15.68 -24.12 -30.04
N ILE A 433 -16.36 -25.24 -30.18
CA ILE A 433 -15.75 -26.59 -30.14
C ILE A 433 -14.73 -26.74 -31.26
N GLU A 434 -15.11 -26.40 -32.52
CA GLU A 434 -14.21 -26.46 -33.68
C GLU A 434 -12.94 -25.62 -33.43
N ALA A 435 -13.09 -24.42 -32.91
CA ALA A 435 -11.95 -23.55 -32.62
C ALA A 435 -11.08 -24.04 -31.46
N LEU A 436 -11.67 -24.60 -30.40
CA LEU A 436 -10.93 -25.18 -29.30
C LEU A 436 -10.15 -26.45 -29.68
N ILE A 437 -10.72 -27.29 -30.54
CA ILE A 437 -10.02 -28.45 -31.09
C ILE A 437 -8.89 -28.06 -32.03
N SER A 438 -9.14 -27.11 -32.95
CA SER A 438 -8.11 -26.64 -33.91
C SER A 438 -6.92 -25.98 -33.31
N HIS A 439 -7.04 -25.51 -32.07
CA HIS A 439 -5.94 -24.87 -31.30
C HIS A 439 -5.41 -25.77 -30.18
N ASP A 440 -5.73 -27.05 -30.17
CA ASP A 440 -5.28 -28.03 -29.17
C ASP A 440 -5.62 -27.66 -27.72
N PHE A 441 -6.78 -27.04 -27.49
CA PHE A 441 -7.26 -26.78 -26.12
C PHE A 441 -8.05 -27.94 -25.54
N ILE A 442 -8.82 -28.61 -26.40
CA ILE A 442 -9.65 -29.76 -26.02
C ILE A 442 -9.48 -30.91 -27.02
N CYS A 443 -9.76 -32.10 -26.53
CA CYS A 443 -10.04 -33.25 -27.39
C CYS A 443 -11.45 -33.76 -27.13
N MET A 444 -12.00 -34.44 -28.14
CA MET A 444 -13.32 -35.08 -28.06
C MET A 444 -13.27 -36.47 -28.69
N ASN A 445 -13.85 -37.45 -28.00
CA ASN A 445 -14.06 -38.78 -28.52
C ASN A 445 -15.37 -39.34 -27.99
N LEU A 446 -16.18 -39.94 -28.86
CA LEU A 446 -17.48 -40.59 -28.54
C LEU A 446 -18.40 -39.69 -27.69
N GLY A 447 -18.46 -38.39 -27.99
CA GLY A 447 -19.29 -37.44 -27.25
C GLY A 447 -18.76 -37.08 -25.83
N GLN A 448 -17.52 -37.42 -25.53
CA GLN A 448 -16.84 -37.05 -24.32
C GLN A 448 -15.74 -36.03 -24.64
N ILE A 449 -15.63 -34.99 -23.82
CA ILE A 449 -14.66 -33.89 -23.99
C ILE A 449 -13.71 -33.84 -22.79
N TRP A 450 -12.42 -33.54 -23.06
CA TRP A 450 -11.43 -33.26 -22.03
C TRP A 450 -10.54 -32.10 -22.44
N LEU A 451 -9.99 -31.40 -21.43
CA LEU A 451 -9.02 -30.33 -21.61
C LEU A 451 -7.62 -30.92 -21.73
N LEU A 452 -6.81 -30.44 -22.68
CA LEU A 452 -5.41 -30.83 -22.85
C LEU A 452 -4.47 -30.12 -21.87
N SER A 453 -4.96 -29.09 -21.17
CA SER A 453 -4.22 -28.41 -20.10
C SER A 453 -4.09 -29.28 -18.84
N LYS A 454 -3.20 -28.86 -17.91
CA LYS A 454 -3.09 -29.51 -16.58
C LYS A 454 -4.42 -29.57 -15.82
N GLU A 455 -5.31 -28.61 -16.05
CA GLU A 455 -6.65 -28.58 -15.47
C GLU A 455 -7.57 -29.71 -15.95
N GLY A 456 -7.29 -30.30 -17.09
CA GLY A 456 -8.00 -31.49 -17.58
C GLY A 456 -7.52 -32.81 -16.99
N LYS A 457 -6.33 -32.82 -16.33
CA LYS A 457 -5.77 -34.05 -15.75
C LYS A 457 -6.48 -34.46 -14.46
N VAL A 458 -6.52 -35.77 -14.20
CA VAL A 458 -7.13 -36.36 -12.99
C VAL A 458 -6.38 -35.95 -11.74
#